data_29dfc53421b3f3f97e06644aa0639395
#
_entry.id   29dfc53421b3f3f97e06644aa0639395
#
_cell.length_a   1.000
_cell.length_b   1.000
_cell.length_c   1.000
_cell.angle_alpha   90.00
_cell.angle_beta   90.00
_cell.angle_gamma   90.00
#
_symmetry.space_group_name_H-M   'P 1'
#
loop_
_entity.id
_entity.type
_entity.pdbx_description
1 polymer ?
#
loop_
_entity_poly.entity_id
_entity_poly.type
_entity_poly.pdbx_seq_one_letter_code
_entity_poly.pdbx_strand_id
1 'polypeptide(L)'
;MKTLILLHGWGADGSFWEKQVLAFRGQIKVETPTIPAWDPAWLKAYLQNFSLVDCLLVGWSLGGMMLLEVLARQPATVGGLILVGVAPVFCRRSDYPWGQPPVAVRAMRRALQSNPRKVVQDFAGSCLSPSEGTFQEEVTSLFSTGNSANLAAGLDYLLSQDLRPLLPNLAAPCTIIQGDEDRIVPPGQARFLHEHLSGSKLHLVPAAGHLPFWTQDGRFNGILEEIVGGGQQAPNLKNFCHSERSEAE
;
A
#
# COMPACT_ATOMS: atom_id res chain seq x y z
N MET A 1 20.14 11.26 7.72
CA MET A 1 19.40 10.15 8.38
C MET A 1 18.22 9.82 7.48
N LYS A 2 18.08 8.57 7.06
CA LYS A 2 16.96 8.17 6.18
C LYS A 2 15.61 8.41 6.87
N THR A 3 14.59 8.75 6.11
CA THR A 3 13.22 8.90 6.58
C THR A 3 12.32 7.92 5.85
N LEU A 4 11.48 7.21 6.58
CA LEU A 4 10.44 6.33 6.05
C LEU A 4 9.11 7.08 6.09
N ILE A 5 8.53 7.36 4.92
CA ILE A 5 7.25 8.06 4.79
C ILE A 5 6.20 7.04 4.34
N LEU A 6 5.18 6.81 5.17
CA LEU A 6 4.17 5.77 4.98
C LEU A 6 2.81 6.43 4.71
N LEU A 7 2.29 6.30 3.49
CA LEU A 7 1.01 6.87 3.08
C LEU A 7 -0.08 5.81 3.10
N HIS A 8 -1.16 6.10 3.83
CA HIS A 8 -2.31 5.21 3.97
C HIS A 8 -3.20 5.17 2.72
N GLY A 9 -4.11 4.18 2.67
CA GLY A 9 -5.12 4.02 1.63
C GLY A 9 -6.45 4.71 1.94
N TRP A 10 -7.47 4.43 1.13
CA TRP A 10 -8.82 4.94 1.29
C TRP A 10 -9.46 4.43 2.59
N GLY A 11 -10.18 5.32 3.30
CA GLY A 11 -10.87 4.99 4.56
C GLY A 11 -9.96 4.77 5.76
N ALA A 12 -8.67 5.03 5.62
CA ALA A 12 -7.64 4.84 6.63
C ALA A 12 -7.00 6.18 7.04
N ASP A 13 -6.11 6.11 8.02
CA ASP A 13 -5.23 7.21 8.45
C ASP A 13 -3.83 6.68 8.82
N GLY A 14 -2.99 7.54 9.39
CA GLY A 14 -1.61 7.19 9.74
C GLY A 14 -1.48 6.07 10.78
N SER A 15 -2.51 5.77 11.58
CA SER A 15 -2.50 4.72 12.60
C SER A 15 -2.37 3.30 12.02
N PHE A 16 -2.77 3.11 10.75
CA PHE A 16 -2.60 1.84 10.04
C PHE A 16 -1.13 1.39 9.95
N TRP A 17 -0.19 2.29 10.17
CA TRP A 17 1.24 2.01 10.13
C TRP A 17 1.86 1.78 11.52
N GLU A 18 1.05 1.60 12.57
CA GLU A 18 1.54 1.44 13.96
C GLU A 18 2.57 0.32 14.09
N LYS A 19 2.33 -0.83 13.46
CA LYS A 19 3.26 -1.98 13.50
C LYS A 19 4.62 -1.63 12.87
N GLN A 20 4.64 -0.84 11.80
CA GLN A 20 5.86 -0.35 11.15
C GLN A 20 6.56 0.72 12.00
N VAL A 21 5.78 1.64 12.59
CA VAL A 21 6.32 2.65 13.52
C VAL A 21 7.01 1.97 14.69
N LEU A 22 6.43 0.92 15.26
CA LEU A 22 7.02 0.14 16.35
C LEU A 22 8.28 -0.62 15.90
N ALA A 23 8.23 -1.30 14.76
CA ALA A 23 9.34 -2.09 14.23
C ALA A 23 10.59 -1.24 13.93
N PHE A 24 10.40 -0.03 13.40
CA PHE A 24 11.50 0.85 12.99
C PHE A 24 11.86 1.93 14.03
N ARG A 25 11.26 1.87 15.23
CA ARG A 25 11.53 2.81 16.32
C ARG A 25 13.03 2.82 16.68
N GLY A 26 13.62 4.02 16.70
CA GLY A 26 15.03 4.22 17.04
C GLY A 26 16.02 3.87 15.93
N GLN A 27 15.58 3.30 14.80
CA GLN A 27 16.44 2.93 13.68
C GLN A 27 16.40 4.00 12.57
N ILE A 28 15.21 4.51 12.26
CA ILE A 28 14.95 5.46 11.18
C ILE A 28 13.83 6.40 11.60
N LYS A 29 13.80 7.62 11.07
CA LYS A 29 12.66 8.50 11.26
C LYS A 29 11.46 7.96 10.49
N VAL A 30 10.30 7.80 11.12
CA VAL A 30 9.07 7.34 10.47
C VAL A 30 8.02 8.45 10.50
N GLU A 31 7.45 8.76 9.34
CA GLU A 31 6.39 9.72 9.15
C GLU A 31 5.15 8.99 8.60
N THR A 32 4.02 9.17 9.27
CA THR A 32 2.73 8.57 8.90
C THR A 32 1.64 9.64 8.81
N PRO A 33 1.71 10.54 7.79
CA PRO A 33 0.74 11.61 7.69
C PRO A 33 -0.66 11.06 7.42
N THR A 34 -1.67 11.67 8.05
CA THR A 34 -3.05 11.51 7.64
C THR A 34 -3.32 12.39 6.43
N ILE A 35 -3.77 11.79 5.33
CA ILE A 35 -4.01 12.47 4.05
C ILE A 35 -5.33 13.27 4.14
N PRO A 36 -5.29 14.60 4.16
CA PRO A 36 -6.48 15.44 4.36
C PRO A 36 -7.35 15.55 3.10
N ALA A 37 -6.74 15.34 1.94
CA ALA A 37 -7.41 15.39 0.66
C ALA A 37 -6.69 14.47 -0.35
N TRP A 38 -7.45 13.78 -1.18
CA TRP A 38 -6.93 12.96 -2.28
C TRP A 38 -6.57 13.83 -3.48
N ASP A 39 -5.63 14.74 -3.25
CA ASP A 39 -5.11 15.72 -4.21
C ASP A 39 -3.59 15.56 -4.34
N PRO A 40 -3.08 15.22 -5.54
CA PRO A 40 -1.64 15.17 -5.80
C PRO A 40 -0.88 16.45 -5.45
N ALA A 41 -1.54 17.63 -5.50
CA ALA A 41 -0.92 18.90 -5.15
C ALA A 41 -0.60 18.96 -3.64
N TRP A 42 -1.47 18.44 -2.78
CA TRP A 42 -1.19 18.32 -1.36
C TRP A 42 0.04 17.43 -1.12
N LEU A 43 0.07 16.23 -1.72
CA LEU A 43 1.18 15.30 -1.54
C LEU A 43 2.50 15.90 -2.03
N LYS A 44 2.48 16.57 -3.18
CA LYS A 44 3.66 17.29 -3.69
C LYS A 44 4.16 18.32 -2.67
N ALA A 45 3.29 19.17 -2.13
CA ALA A 45 3.64 20.18 -1.14
C ALA A 45 4.17 19.52 0.17
N TYR A 46 3.56 18.43 0.60
CA TYR A 46 4.03 17.67 1.77
C TYR A 46 5.45 17.15 1.56
N LEU A 47 5.73 16.52 0.41
CA LEU A 47 7.04 15.95 0.09
C LEU A 47 8.15 16.99 -0.05
N GLN A 48 7.84 18.25 -0.37
CA GLN A 48 8.83 19.34 -0.43
C GLN A 48 9.49 19.66 0.93
N ASN A 49 8.93 19.17 2.05
CA ASN A 49 9.53 19.33 3.37
C ASN A 49 10.68 18.35 3.64
N PHE A 50 11.01 17.46 2.70
CA PHE A 50 11.98 16.39 2.88
C PHE A 50 13.05 16.38 1.79
N SER A 51 14.24 15.92 2.13
CA SER A 51 15.29 15.53 1.17
C SER A 51 14.92 14.16 0.60
N LEU A 52 14.26 14.11 -0.55
CA LEU A 52 13.68 12.87 -1.08
C LEU A 52 14.72 11.78 -1.36
N VAL A 53 15.96 12.15 -1.67
CA VAL A 53 17.09 11.20 -1.87
C VAL A 53 17.35 10.38 -0.60
N ASP A 54 17.03 10.94 0.58
CA ASP A 54 17.14 10.27 1.87
C ASP A 54 15.83 9.62 2.33
N CYS A 55 14.77 9.63 1.50
CA CYS A 55 13.47 9.10 1.85
C CYS A 55 13.19 7.75 1.18
N LEU A 56 12.62 6.84 1.96
CA LEU A 56 11.90 5.68 1.46
C LEU A 56 10.40 6.01 1.52
N LEU A 57 9.77 6.03 0.37
CA LEU A 57 8.35 6.38 0.23
C LEU A 57 7.55 5.09 0.09
N VAL A 58 6.65 4.85 1.02
CA VAL A 58 5.74 3.69 0.99
C VAL A 58 4.32 4.20 0.78
N GLY A 59 3.65 3.69 -0.24
CA GLY A 59 2.25 4.01 -0.47
C GLY A 59 1.41 2.75 -0.54
N TRP A 60 0.38 2.71 0.31
CA TRP A 60 -0.62 1.67 0.28
C TRP A 60 -1.83 2.11 -0.54
N SER A 61 -2.26 1.26 -1.50
CA SER A 61 -3.50 1.44 -2.25
C SER A 61 -3.59 2.83 -2.89
N LEU A 62 -4.62 3.63 -2.56
CA LEU A 62 -4.80 4.98 -3.08
C LEU A 62 -3.63 5.92 -2.76
N GLY A 63 -3.02 5.82 -1.56
CA GLY A 63 -1.82 6.58 -1.22
C GLY A 63 -0.63 6.24 -2.13
N GLY A 64 -0.52 4.98 -2.53
CA GLY A 64 0.48 4.54 -3.50
C GLY A 64 0.19 5.03 -4.92
N MET A 65 -1.08 5.09 -5.34
CA MET A 65 -1.46 5.70 -6.62
C MET A 65 -1.07 7.18 -6.68
N MET A 66 -1.31 7.94 -5.58
CA MET A 66 -0.90 9.34 -5.51
C MET A 66 0.62 9.50 -5.57
N LEU A 67 1.40 8.66 -4.87
CA LEU A 67 2.87 8.67 -4.98
C LEU A 67 3.32 8.44 -6.42
N LEU A 68 2.76 7.43 -7.06
CA LEU A 68 3.06 7.08 -8.44
C LEU A 68 2.78 8.26 -9.38
N GLU A 69 1.62 8.91 -9.24
CA GLU A 69 1.26 10.08 -10.04
C GLU A 69 2.22 11.25 -9.81
N VAL A 70 2.50 11.62 -8.55
CA VAL A 70 3.34 12.77 -8.23
C VAL A 70 4.77 12.56 -8.73
N LEU A 71 5.36 11.39 -8.49
CA LEU A 71 6.74 11.10 -8.88
C LEU A 71 6.89 10.95 -10.40
N ALA A 72 5.89 10.39 -11.09
CA ALA A 72 5.95 10.25 -12.54
C ALA A 72 5.68 11.57 -13.29
N ARG A 73 4.87 12.48 -12.72
CA ARG A 73 4.65 13.83 -13.29
C ARG A 73 5.81 14.78 -13.03
N GLN A 74 6.54 14.58 -11.93
CA GLN A 74 7.69 15.38 -11.56
C GLN A 74 8.80 14.45 -11.06
N PRO A 75 9.57 13.86 -12.00
CA PRO A 75 10.63 12.94 -11.65
C PRO A 75 11.61 13.58 -10.65
N ALA A 76 11.77 12.91 -9.52
CA ALA A 76 12.69 13.29 -8.47
C ALA A 76 13.53 12.09 -8.06
N THR A 77 14.77 12.31 -7.69
CA THR A 77 15.60 11.27 -7.10
C THR A 77 15.07 11.00 -5.68
N VAL A 78 14.60 9.78 -5.45
CA VAL A 78 14.15 9.30 -4.14
C VAL A 78 15.04 8.14 -3.69
N GLY A 79 15.16 7.94 -2.38
CA GLY A 79 15.90 6.82 -1.82
C GLY A 79 15.31 5.45 -2.16
N GLY A 80 14.00 5.40 -2.36
CA GLY A 80 13.27 4.22 -2.84
C GLY A 80 11.75 4.46 -2.79
N LEU A 81 11.01 3.71 -3.63
CA LEU A 81 9.56 3.71 -3.70
C LEU A 81 9.05 2.30 -3.43
N ILE A 82 8.13 2.16 -2.49
CA ILE A 82 7.48 0.89 -2.16
C ILE A 82 5.98 1.04 -2.39
N LEU A 83 5.43 0.24 -3.29
CA LEU A 83 4.02 0.23 -3.66
C LEU A 83 3.35 -1.02 -3.06
N VAL A 84 2.36 -0.82 -2.19
CA VAL A 84 1.67 -1.91 -1.48
C VAL A 84 0.23 -1.98 -1.93
N GLY A 85 -0.18 -3.05 -2.61
CA GLY A 85 -1.55 -3.20 -3.11
C GLY A 85 -1.97 -2.03 -4.02
N VAL A 86 -1.12 -1.62 -4.95
CA VAL A 86 -1.34 -0.43 -5.79
C VAL A 86 -1.78 -0.82 -7.19
N ALA A 87 -2.76 -0.07 -7.71
CA ALA A 87 -3.26 -0.20 -9.08
C ALA A 87 -2.75 0.96 -9.94
N PRO A 88 -2.28 0.74 -11.17
CA PRO A 88 -2.08 1.84 -12.13
C PRO A 88 -3.42 2.37 -12.68
N VAL A 89 -4.45 1.51 -12.69
CA VAL A 89 -5.85 1.85 -13.01
C VAL A 89 -6.75 1.04 -12.08
N PHE A 90 -7.46 1.69 -11.19
CA PHE A 90 -8.28 0.98 -10.20
C PHE A 90 -9.52 0.32 -10.83
N CYS A 91 -10.18 1.01 -11.75
CA CYS A 91 -11.36 0.49 -12.43
C CYS A 91 -10.99 -0.21 -13.74
N ARG A 92 -11.61 -1.37 -14.02
CA ARG A 92 -11.44 -2.05 -15.30
C ARG A 92 -11.86 -1.17 -16.48
N ARG A 93 -11.14 -1.33 -17.59
CA ARG A 93 -11.41 -0.70 -18.89
C ARG A 93 -11.45 -1.78 -19.97
N SER A 94 -11.88 -1.44 -21.17
CA SER A 94 -11.91 -2.39 -22.30
C SER A 94 -10.53 -3.00 -22.61
N ASP A 95 -9.48 -2.22 -22.42
CA ASP A 95 -8.07 -2.57 -22.62
C ASP A 95 -7.34 -2.96 -21.32
N TYR A 96 -8.06 -2.99 -20.17
CA TYR A 96 -7.47 -3.29 -18.86
C TYR A 96 -8.45 -4.08 -17.98
N PRO A 97 -8.38 -5.43 -17.97
CA PRO A 97 -9.40 -6.28 -17.35
C PRO A 97 -9.25 -6.47 -15.84
N TRP A 98 -8.07 -6.18 -15.26
CA TRP A 98 -7.75 -6.50 -13.84
C TRP A 98 -8.40 -5.57 -12.82
N GLY A 99 -8.97 -4.44 -13.24
CA GLY A 99 -9.56 -3.46 -12.32
C GLY A 99 -10.91 -3.87 -11.75
N GLN A 100 -11.37 -3.14 -10.74
CA GLN A 100 -12.71 -3.27 -10.17
C GLN A 100 -13.79 -2.84 -11.17
N PRO A 101 -15.01 -3.42 -11.10
CA PRO A 101 -16.10 -2.93 -11.93
C PRO A 101 -16.43 -1.46 -11.63
N PRO A 102 -16.42 -0.54 -12.63
CA PRO A 102 -16.73 0.87 -12.37
C PRO A 102 -18.12 1.09 -11.77
N VAL A 103 -19.07 0.18 -12.08
CA VAL A 103 -20.44 0.24 -11.52
C VAL A 103 -20.45 -0.01 -10.03
N ALA A 104 -19.59 -0.90 -9.51
CA ALA A 104 -19.47 -1.19 -8.08
C ALA A 104 -18.89 0.02 -7.32
N VAL A 105 -17.84 0.63 -7.87
CA VAL A 105 -17.23 1.82 -7.25
C VAL A 105 -18.20 3.02 -7.26
N ARG A 106 -18.95 3.22 -8.34
CA ARG A 106 -20.03 4.23 -8.39
C ARG A 106 -21.16 3.95 -7.41
N ALA A 107 -21.53 2.68 -7.20
CA ALA A 107 -22.52 2.31 -6.19
C ALA A 107 -22.02 2.61 -4.78
N MET A 108 -20.77 2.25 -4.48
CA MET A 108 -20.09 2.58 -3.21
C MET A 108 -20.05 4.11 -2.98
N ARG A 109 -19.69 4.88 -4.01
CA ARG A 109 -19.68 6.36 -3.99
C ARG A 109 -21.06 6.95 -3.66
N ARG A 110 -22.15 6.40 -4.23
CA ARG A 110 -23.53 6.84 -3.93
C ARG A 110 -23.93 6.45 -2.51
N ALA A 111 -23.60 5.23 -2.07
CA ALA A 111 -23.94 4.73 -0.74
C ALA A 111 -23.30 5.53 0.40
N LEU A 112 -22.15 6.19 0.17
CA LEU A 112 -21.55 7.12 1.15
C LEU A 112 -22.49 8.25 1.58
N GLN A 113 -23.43 8.66 0.74
CA GLN A 113 -24.38 9.73 1.07
C GLN A 113 -25.40 9.31 2.14
N SER A 114 -25.77 8.03 2.18
CA SER A 114 -26.81 7.49 3.07
C SER A 114 -26.24 6.70 4.24
N ASN A 115 -25.16 5.95 4.04
CA ASN A 115 -24.61 5.09 5.07
C ASN A 115 -23.08 4.94 4.97
N PRO A 116 -22.30 6.00 5.26
CA PRO A 116 -20.85 5.98 5.16
C PRO A 116 -20.20 4.91 6.04
N ARG A 117 -20.75 4.68 7.24
CA ARG A 117 -20.22 3.67 8.17
C ARG A 117 -20.29 2.27 7.58
N LYS A 118 -21.43 1.89 7.02
CA LYS A 118 -21.59 0.57 6.38
C LYS A 118 -20.66 0.40 5.20
N VAL A 119 -20.53 1.44 4.36
CA VAL A 119 -19.62 1.39 3.19
C VAL A 119 -18.18 1.14 3.61
N VAL A 120 -17.72 1.84 4.64
CA VAL A 120 -16.35 1.68 5.16
C VAL A 120 -16.16 0.30 5.80
N GLN A 121 -17.14 -0.20 6.55
CA GLN A 121 -17.07 -1.53 7.17
C GLN A 121 -17.08 -2.66 6.13
N ASP A 122 -17.93 -2.57 5.11
CA ASP A 122 -17.99 -3.55 4.02
C ASP A 122 -16.65 -3.56 3.23
N PHE A 123 -16.05 -2.39 3.02
CA PHE A 123 -14.74 -2.27 2.39
C PHE A 123 -13.65 -2.90 3.27
N ALA A 124 -13.61 -2.59 4.56
CA ALA A 124 -12.66 -3.15 5.52
C ALA A 124 -12.68 -4.69 5.49
N GLY A 125 -13.89 -5.29 5.54
CA GLY A 125 -14.05 -6.74 5.42
C GLY A 125 -13.55 -7.31 4.09
N SER A 126 -13.67 -6.54 3.01
CA SER A 126 -13.21 -6.97 1.69
C SER A 126 -11.69 -6.88 1.52
N CYS A 127 -10.99 -6.17 2.41
CA CYS A 127 -9.53 -6.05 2.39
C CYS A 127 -8.82 -7.32 2.87
N LEU A 128 -9.52 -8.22 3.56
CA LEU A 128 -8.96 -9.45 4.10
C LEU A 128 -9.13 -10.63 3.13
N SER A 129 -8.14 -11.51 3.10
CA SER A 129 -8.26 -12.81 2.45
C SER A 129 -9.12 -13.76 3.31
N PRO A 130 -9.60 -14.90 2.77
CA PRO A 130 -10.33 -15.87 3.57
C PRO A 130 -9.55 -16.44 4.77
N SER A 131 -8.23 -16.53 4.65
CA SER A 131 -7.34 -17.02 5.70
C SER A 131 -7.06 -15.98 6.80
N GLU A 132 -7.36 -14.72 6.56
CA GLU A 132 -7.13 -13.60 7.47
C GLU A 132 -8.36 -13.25 8.32
N GLY A 133 -9.39 -14.10 8.34
CA GLY A 133 -10.64 -13.84 9.06
C GLY A 133 -10.47 -13.53 10.56
N THR A 134 -9.40 -13.99 11.19
CA THR A 134 -9.08 -13.68 12.59
C THR A 134 -8.78 -12.20 12.82
N PHE A 135 -8.41 -11.45 11.78
CA PHE A 135 -8.15 -10.01 11.84
C PHE A 135 -9.40 -9.14 11.57
N GLN A 136 -10.55 -9.76 11.29
CA GLN A 136 -11.76 -9.05 10.84
C GLN A 136 -12.20 -7.93 11.79
N GLU A 137 -12.29 -8.21 13.08
CA GLU A 137 -12.75 -7.25 14.09
C GLU A 137 -11.71 -6.12 14.26
N GLU A 138 -10.46 -6.50 14.42
CA GLU A 138 -9.32 -5.57 14.55
C GLU A 138 -9.26 -4.61 13.36
N VAL A 139 -9.19 -5.14 12.14
CA VAL A 139 -9.08 -4.34 10.91
C VAL A 139 -10.30 -3.45 10.71
N THR A 140 -11.51 -3.98 10.96
CA THR A 140 -12.75 -3.18 10.82
C THR A 140 -12.76 -1.99 11.79
N SER A 141 -12.19 -2.13 12.99
CA SER A 141 -12.12 -1.06 13.99
C SER A 141 -11.15 0.07 13.62
N LEU A 142 -10.13 -0.22 12.82
CA LEU A 142 -9.15 0.76 12.36
C LEU A 142 -9.70 1.69 11.28
N PHE A 143 -10.62 1.19 10.43
CA PHE A 143 -11.19 2.00 9.37
C PHE A 143 -12.13 3.06 9.92
N SER A 144 -11.96 4.29 9.45
CA SER A 144 -12.71 5.45 9.93
C SER A 144 -13.61 6.03 8.84
N THR A 145 -14.80 6.46 9.24
CA THR A 145 -15.67 7.25 8.36
C THR A 145 -15.20 8.70 8.21
N GLY A 146 -14.34 9.17 9.11
CA GLY A 146 -13.67 10.47 9.07
C GLY A 146 -14.47 11.59 8.39
N ASN A 147 -13.83 12.27 7.45
CA ASN A 147 -14.48 13.24 6.58
C ASN A 147 -15.10 12.54 5.36
N SER A 148 -16.44 12.45 5.32
CA SER A 148 -17.16 11.80 4.21
C SER A 148 -16.91 12.45 2.84
N ALA A 149 -16.60 13.75 2.80
CA ALA A 149 -16.21 14.43 1.56
C ALA A 149 -14.86 13.90 1.05
N ASN A 150 -13.90 13.63 1.94
CA ASN A 150 -12.62 13.03 1.57
C ASN A 150 -12.79 11.58 1.09
N LEU A 151 -13.66 10.79 1.74
CA LEU A 151 -14.00 9.45 1.27
C LEU A 151 -14.57 9.48 -0.16
N ALA A 152 -15.48 10.41 -0.41
CA ALA A 152 -16.09 10.59 -1.72
C ALA A 152 -15.07 10.98 -2.80
N ALA A 153 -14.21 11.95 -2.48
CA ALA A 153 -13.14 12.41 -3.38
C ALA A 153 -12.15 11.27 -3.72
N GLY A 154 -11.83 10.41 -2.74
CA GLY A 154 -11.00 9.24 -2.98
C GLY A 154 -11.61 8.26 -3.98
N LEU A 155 -12.93 7.98 -3.88
CA LEU A 155 -13.62 7.15 -4.86
C LEU A 155 -13.72 7.81 -6.24
N ASP A 156 -13.87 9.13 -6.29
CA ASP A 156 -13.87 9.89 -7.54
C ASP A 156 -12.47 9.83 -8.21
N TYR A 157 -11.39 9.90 -7.43
CA TYR A 157 -10.02 9.67 -7.90
C TYR A 157 -9.86 8.26 -8.49
N LEU A 158 -10.28 7.22 -7.75
CA LEU A 158 -10.21 5.81 -8.19
C LEU A 158 -11.01 5.54 -9.46
N LEU A 159 -12.12 6.24 -9.67
CA LEU A 159 -12.95 6.12 -10.88
C LEU A 159 -12.32 6.77 -12.10
N SER A 160 -11.60 7.87 -11.92
CA SER A 160 -11.15 8.72 -13.02
C SER A 160 -9.73 8.42 -13.48
N GLN A 161 -8.82 8.08 -12.55
CA GLN A 161 -7.39 8.02 -12.87
C GLN A 161 -6.99 6.80 -13.70
N ASP A 162 -6.13 7.08 -14.68
CA ASP A 162 -5.37 6.09 -15.44
C ASP A 162 -3.91 6.54 -15.44
N LEU A 163 -3.10 5.87 -14.65
CA LEU A 163 -1.68 6.21 -14.47
C LEU A 163 -0.75 5.44 -15.41
N ARG A 164 -1.28 4.53 -16.24
CA ARG A 164 -0.48 3.73 -17.18
C ARG A 164 0.41 4.58 -18.10
N PRO A 165 -0.10 5.69 -18.67
CA PRO A 165 0.73 6.54 -19.52
C PRO A 165 1.89 7.24 -18.80
N LEU A 166 1.83 7.29 -17.46
CA LEU A 166 2.86 7.93 -16.63
C LEU A 166 3.97 6.97 -16.20
N LEU A 167 3.75 5.65 -16.24
CA LEU A 167 4.70 4.65 -15.75
C LEU A 167 6.11 4.77 -16.37
N PRO A 168 6.27 5.07 -17.68
CA PRO A 168 7.59 5.23 -18.28
C PRO A 168 8.41 6.40 -17.71
N ASN A 169 7.75 7.36 -17.06
CA ASN A 169 8.42 8.53 -16.48
C ASN A 169 8.93 8.29 -15.05
N LEU A 170 8.58 7.15 -14.44
CA LEU A 170 8.99 6.84 -13.07
C LEU A 170 10.46 6.35 -13.06
N ALA A 171 11.34 7.20 -12.57
CA ALA A 171 12.78 6.90 -12.48
C ALA A 171 13.21 6.34 -11.11
N ALA A 172 12.29 6.22 -10.15
CA ALA A 172 12.58 5.78 -8.79
C ALA A 172 12.83 4.26 -8.71
N PRO A 173 13.84 3.79 -7.93
CA PRO A 173 13.95 2.39 -7.58
C PRO A 173 12.64 1.92 -6.90
N CYS A 174 11.95 0.95 -7.50
CA CYS A 174 10.61 0.55 -7.08
C CYS A 174 10.56 -0.89 -6.57
N THR A 175 9.94 -1.08 -5.41
CA THR A 175 9.57 -2.40 -4.90
C THR A 175 8.04 -2.46 -4.80
N ILE A 176 7.46 -3.52 -5.33
CA ILE A 176 6.01 -3.77 -5.31
C ILE A 176 5.76 -4.91 -4.34
N ILE A 177 4.89 -4.70 -3.36
CA ILE A 177 4.48 -5.72 -2.38
C ILE A 177 2.98 -5.94 -2.54
N GLN A 178 2.58 -7.20 -2.80
CA GLN A 178 1.22 -7.54 -3.16
C GLN A 178 0.75 -8.81 -2.47
N GLY A 179 -0.38 -8.76 -1.78
CA GLY A 179 -1.05 -9.99 -1.32
C GLY A 179 -1.56 -10.81 -2.50
N ASP A 180 -1.29 -12.11 -2.52
CA ASP A 180 -1.70 -12.96 -3.64
C ASP A 180 -3.20 -13.29 -3.65
N GLU A 181 -3.90 -13.06 -2.52
CA GLU A 181 -5.36 -13.16 -2.39
C GLU A 181 -6.06 -11.79 -2.28
N ASP A 182 -5.39 -10.70 -2.65
CA ASP A 182 -5.95 -9.35 -2.65
C ASP A 182 -7.10 -9.25 -3.67
N ARG A 183 -8.32 -9.00 -3.14
CA ARG A 183 -9.55 -8.83 -3.93
C ARG A 183 -9.87 -7.38 -4.27
N ILE A 184 -9.22 -6.42 -3.58
CA ILE A 184 -9.36 -4.99 -3.84
C ILE A 184 -8.50 -4.58 -5.03
N VAL A 185 -7.22 -4.95 -4.98
CA VAL A 185 -6.26 -4.78 -6.08
C VAL A 185 -5.73 -6.17 -6.46
N PRO A 186 -6.36 -6.86 -7.41
CA PRO A 186 -5.94 -8.21 -7.79
C PRO A 186 -4.47 -8.26 -8.22
N PRO A 187 -3.75 -9.38 -7.95
CA PRO A 187 -2.31 -9.53 -8.23
C PRO A 187 -1.90 -9.28 -9.69
N GLY A 188 -2.85 -9.39 -10.64
CA GLY A 188 -2.62 -9.03 -12.05
C GLY A 188 -2.20 -7.56 -12.22
N GLN A 189 -2.68 -6.66 -11.35
CA GLN A 189 -2.29 -5.25 -11.38
C GLN A 189 -0.84 -5.03 -10.92
N ALA A 190 -0.40 -5.76 -9.91
CA ALA A 190 1.00 -5.71 -9.45
C ALA A 190 1.96 -6.28 -10.50
N ARG A 191 1.57 -7.37 -11.19
CA ARG A 191 2.34 -7.93 -12.32
C ARG A 191 2.43 -6.92 -13.46
N PHE A 192 1.34 -6.26 -13.81
CA PHE A 192 1.33 -5.21 -14.82
C PHE A 192 2.28 -4.06 -14.44
N LEU A 193 2.25 -3.59 -13.19
CA LEU A 193 3.20 -2.56 -12.71
C LEU A 193 4.65 -3.05 -12.85
N HIS A 194 4.94 -4.28 -12.44
CA HIS A 194 6.28 -4.86 -12.52
C HIS A 194 6.80 -4.95 -13.96
N GLU A 195 5.94 -5.32 -14.89
CA GLU A 195 6.28 -5.41 -16.32
C GLU A 195 6.55 -4.02 -16.94
N HIS A 196 5.95 -2.95 -16.40
CA HIS A 196 6.04 -1.60 -16.96
C HIS A 196 6.94 -0.64 -16.15
N LEU A 197 7.43 -1.06 -14.98
CA LEU A 197 8.38 -0.30 -14.16
C LEU A 197 9.77 -0.95 -14.23
N SER A 198 10.62 -0.39 -15.06
CA SER A 198 11.98 -0.94 -15.29
C SER A 198 12.77 -1.08 -13.98
N GLY A 199 13.37 -2.25 -13.78
CA GLY A 199 14.19 -2.53 -12.60
C GLY A 199 13.40 -2.68 -11.28
N SER A 200 12.06 -2.70 -11.32
CA SER A 200 11.25 -2.95 -10.15
C SER A 200 11.44 -4.37 -9.60
N LYS A 201 11.19 -4.55 -8.30
CA LYS A 201 11.09 -5.86 -7.64
C LYS A 201 9.64 -6.14 -7.28
N LEU A 202 9.19 -7.38 -7.44
CA LEU A 202 7.84 -7.80 -7.07
C LEU A 202 7.91 -8.87 -5.97
N HIS A 203 7.29 -8.59 -4.83
CA HIS A 203 7.08 -9.54 -3.74
C HIS A 203 5.59 -9.89 -3.65
N LEU A 204 5.25 -11.15 -3.95
CA LEU A 204 3.92 -11.68 -3.67
C LEU A 204 3.92 -12.27 -2.27
N VAL A 205 2.98 -11.82 -1.43
CA VAL A 205 2.81 -12.29 -0.05
C VAL A 205 1.72 -13.35 -0.04
N PRO A 206 2.08 -14.63 0.19
CA PRO A 206 1.13 -15.75 0.13
C PRO A 206 0.02 -15.60 1.17
N ALA A 207 -1.22 -15.96 0.77
CA ALA A 207 -2.42 -15.97 1.60
C ALA A 207 -2.78 -14.59 2.21
N ALA A 208 -2.19 -13.50 1.71
CA ALA A 208 -2.49 -12.14 2.17
C ALA A 208 -3.52 -11.46 1.27
N GLY A 209 -4.41 -10.70 1.89
CA GLY A 209 -5.31 -9.76 1.23
C GLY A 209 -4.66 -8.42 0.93
N HIS A 210 -5.42 -7.35 1.09
CA HIS A 210 -5.02 -5.97 0.74
C HIS A 210 -4.11 -5.30 1.79
N LEU A 211 -3.92 -5.94 2.97
CA LEU A 211 -3.23 -5.38 4.15
C LEU A 211 -2.03 -6.24 4.59
N PRO A 212 -1.10 -6.64 3.69
CA PRO A 212 0.01 -7.51 4.07
C PRO A 212 0.92 -6.91 5.15
N PHE A 213 0.98 -5.57 5.24
CA PHE A 213 1.74 -4.86 6.27
C PHE A 213 1.09 -4.92 7.66
N TRP A 214 -0.19 -5.33 7.74
CA TRP A 214 -0.94 -5.50 8.98
C TRP A 214 -1.05 -6.97 9.38
N THR A 215 -1.50 -7.81 8.46
CA THR A 215 -1.81 -9.23 8.71
C THR A 215 -0.58 -10.13 8.71
N GLN A 216 0.47 -9.75 7.99
CA GLN A 216 1.77 -10.43 7.90
C GLN A 216 2.93 -9.45 8.12
N ASP A 217 2.80 -8.62 9.17
CA ASP A 217 3.72 -7.52 9.47
C ASP A 217 5.17 -7.97 9.60
N GLY A 218 5.45 -9.11 10.19
CA GLY A 218 6.82 -9.65 10.28
C GLY A 218 7.48 -9.86 8.92
N ARG A 219 6.74 -10.43 7.94
CA ARG A 219 7.26 -10.60 6.57
C ARG A 219 7.41 -9.26 5.86
N PHE A 220 6.42 -8.38 6.00
CA PHE A 220 6.45 -7.06 5.40
C PHE A 220 7.61 -6.22 5.93
N ASN A 221 7.79 -6.20 7.25
CA ASN A 221 8.88 -5.47 7.90
C ASN A 221 10.25 -6.01 7.47
N GLY A 222 10.41 -7.34 7.32
CA GLY A 222 11.64 -7.94 6.81
C GLY A 222 12.01 -7.42 5.41
N ILE A 223 11.02 -7.26 4.50
CA ILE A 223 11.26 -6.66 3.17
C ILE A 223 11.71 -5.19 3.32
N LEU A 224 11.07 -4.43 4.22
CA LEU A 224 11.47 -3.04 4.46
C LEU A 224 12.88 -2.94 5.06
N GLU A 225 13.24 -3.82 5.99
CA GLU A 225 14.58 -3.87 6.61
C GLU A 225 15.69 -4.11 5.57
N GLU A 226 15.47 -5.02 4.63
CA GLU A 226 16.40 -5.24 3.52
C GLU A 226 16.62 -3.97 2.68
N ILE A 227 15.55 -3.21 2.42
CA ILE A 227 15.61 -1.96 1.65
C ILE A 227 16.29 -0.85 2.45
N VAL A 228 15.94 -0.71 3.74
CA VAL A 228 16.54 0.28 4.66
C VAL A 228 18.03 0.03 4.84
N GLY A 229 18.42 -1.25 5.02
CA GLY A 229 19.80 -1.68 5.20
C GLY A 229 20.70 -1.55 3.95
N GLY A 230 20.15 -1.18 2.80
CA GLY A 230 20.88 -1.00 1.55
C GLY A 230 21.38 -2.30 0.92
N GLY A 231 20.70 -3.42 1.15
CA GLY A 231 21.03 -4.70 0.53
C GLY A 231 22.31 -5.37 1.07
N GLN A 232 22.77 -5.02 2.27
CA GLN A 232 23.76 -5.83 2.97
C GLN A 232 23.13 -7.16 3.34
N GLN A 233 23.81 -8.25 2.96
CA GLN A 233 23.41 -9.65 3.04
C GLN A 233 22.45 -9.99 4.20
N ALA A 234 21.29 -10.56 3.85
CA ALA A 234 20.35 -11.13 4.82
C ALA A 234 21.08 -12.04 5.82
N PRO A 235 20.77 -11.96 7.13
CA PRO A 235 21.20 -12.97 8.08
C PRO A 235 20.59 -14.31 7.66
N ASN A 236 21.44 -15.31 7.59
CA ASN A 236 21.19 -16.67 7.14
C ASN A 236 20.08 -17.33 7.99
N LEU A 237 18.84 -17.34 7.50
CA LEU A 237 17.66 -17.96 8.12
C LEU A 237 17.73 -19.49 8.23
N LYS A 238 18.96 -20.09 8.29
CA LYS A 238 19.16 -21.53 8.45
C LYS A 238 19.06 -22.05 9.88
N ASN A 239 18.83 -21.21 10.89
CA ASN A 239 18.89 -21.62 12.31
C ASN A 239 17.54 -21.67 13.05
N PHE A 240 16.39 -21.68 12.36
CA PHE A 240 15.08 -21.81 13.05
C PHE A 240 14.35 -23.14 12.82
N CYS A 241 15.09 -24.18 12.44
CA CYS A 241 14.50 -25.51 12.24
C CYS A 241 15.33 -26.62 12.85
N HIS A 242 15.64 -26.55 14.17
CA HIS A 242 16.13 -27.72 14.95
C HIS A 242 16.01 -27.43 16.45
N SER A 243 14.82 -27.57 17.01
CA SER A 243 14.66 -27.90 18.44
C SER A 243 13.25 -28.41 18.74
N GLU A 244 12.83 -29.47 18.07
CA GLU A 244 11.77 -30.36 18.57
C GLU A 244 11.94 -31.73 17.96
N ARG A 245 12.92 -32.50 18.46
CA ARG A 245 12.94 -33.98 18.46
C ARG A 245 14.03 -34.44 19.40
N SER A 246 13.66 -34.66 20.64
CA SER A 246 14.19 -35.76 21.47
C SER A 246 13.56 -35.66 22.86
N GLU A 247 12.53 -36.44 23.06
CA GLU A 247 12.20 -37.07 24.35
C GLU A 247 11.00 -38.00 24.09
N ALA A 248 11.32 -39.21 23.68
CA ALA A 248 10.48 -40.36 23.85
C ALA A 248 11.38 -41.60 23.76
N GLU A 249 11.91 -42.02 24.89
CA GLU A 249 12.19 -43.41 25.28
C GLU A 249 11.94 -43.53 26.78
#